data_0f164a784390c27bb44ca6465f1ab614
#
_entry.id   0f164a784390c27bb44ca6465f1ab614
#
_cell.length_a   1.000
_cell.length_b   1.000
_cell.length_c   1.000
_cell.angle_alpha   90.00
_cell.angle_beta   90.00
_cell.angle_gamma   90.00
#
_symmetry.space_group_name_H-M   'P 1'
#
loop_
_entity.id
_entity.type
_entity.pdbx_description
1 polymer ?
#
loop_
_entity_poly.entity_id
_entity_poly.type
_entity_poly.pdbx_seq_one_letter_code
_entity_poly.pdbx_strand_id
1 'polypeptide(L)'
;MGPDWKKKIRWSSEDISSAISLQSVSPKAYRYLSKKLNFPLPSISTLCRRTQVMTLRPGFIDDVFSVMKGKSENMTDPEKITIISFDEMYIHNRIEYEPQEQRILGPHNNVQVMCARGLFSQWKQPIFFDFDCDMSVTILNNAIKKLHDVGFLVVAFVSDMGPKNRGLHKKLDITPTKPYFENPSIPGEKVFCFADTPHLLKLIRNHLLDNYLILADGQVINRKPLDKLVEIQTAQLKPGWKLSKTLLDVKGSERQNVKAAARVLSANTAKAILFVGDNQLFNGTDAENCYKITSEFIQMVNDWFDIHNSNNQFGPHPAFGKELDKQINLLKKMSSVIENLRVNKRCSMLPFQHGILISNASLIQLLPYLQVKIFQESIITIYLLIKLY
;
A
#
# COMPACT_ATOMS: atom_id res chain seq x y z
N MET A 1 33.68 36.33 11.69
CA MET A 1 34.11 35.97 10.33
C MET A 1 32.87 35.65 9.52
N GLY A 2 32.62 36.46 8.48
CA GLY A 2 31.41 36.35 7.65
C GLY A 2 31.41 35.13 6.71
N PRO A 3 30.28 34.77 6.10
CA PRO A 3 30.03 33.48 5.43
C PRO A 3 30.62 33.37 4.01
N ASP A 4 31.85 33.80 3.77
CA ASP A 4 32.42 33.85 2.41
C ASP A 4 32.93 32.49 1.89
N TRP A 5 33.05 31.49 2.76
CA TRP A 5 33.46 30.13 2.38
C TRP A 5 32.46 29.42 1.50
N LYS A 6 31.14 29.73 1.63
CA LYS A 6 30.07 29.09 0.82
C LYS A 6 30.19 29.42 -0.67
N LYS A 7 30.84 30.48 -1.05
CA LYS A 7 31.01 30.90 -2.46
C LYS A 7 32.14 30.19 -3.18
N LYS A 8 33.05 29.50 -2.43
CA LYS A 8 34.25 28.85 -2.99
C LYS A 8 34.14 27.31 -3.10
N ILE A 9 33.07 26.70 -2.56
CA ILE A 9 32.89 25.24 -2.60
C ILE A 9 32.38 24.82 -3.97
N ARG A 10 33.11 23.89 -4.61
CA ARG A 10 32.60 23.12 -5.76
C ARG A 10 32.01 21.84 -5.24
N TRP A 11 30.72 21.67 -5.46
CA TRP A 11 29.98 20.49 -5.05
C TRP A 11 30.16 19.34 -6.05
N SER A 12 30.52 18.17 -5.60
CA SER A 12 30.55 16.95 -6.41
C SER A 12 29.13 16.50 -6.77
N SER A 13 28.99 15.58 -7.69
CA SER A 13 27.70 14.96 -8.01
C SER A 13 27.11 14.19 -6.81
N GLU A 14 27.97 13.58 -6.00
CA GLU A 14 27.59 12.86 -4.78
C GLU A 14 27.09 13.82 -3.69
N ASP A 15 27.76 14.96 -3.49
CA ASP A 15 27.30 16.01 -2.56
C ASP A 15 25.92 16.54 -2.95
N ILE A 16 25.70 16.79 -4.23
CA ILE A 16 24.42 17.25 -4.77
C ILE A 16 23.34 16.20 -4.57
N SER A 17 23.62 14.92 -4.88
CA SER A 17 22.68 13.81 -4.71
C SER A 17 22.29 13.63 -3.25
N SER A 18 23.27 13.63 -2.34
CA SER A 18 23.04 13.55 -0.90
C SER A 18 22.23 14.74 -0.37
N ALA A 19 22.54 15.93 -0.87
CA ALA A 19 21.81 17.15 -0.50
C ALA A 19 20.37 17.17 -1.01
N ILE A 20 20.11 16.68 -2.21
CA ILE A 20 18.75 16.51 -2.76
C ILE A 20 17.98 15.48 -1.91
N SER A 21 18.60 14.36 -1.56
CA SER A 21 17.99 13.32 -0.71
C SER A 21 17.62 13.88 0.66
N LEU A 22 18.51 14.62 1.31
CA LEU A 22 18.24 15.24 2.59
C LEU A 22 17.11 16.29 2.50
N GLN A 23 17.11 17.10 1.45
CA GLN A 23 16.08 18.10 1.23
C GLN A 23 14.72 17.46 0.93
N SER A 24 14.64 16.34 0.21
CA SER A 24 13.40 15.64 -0.09
C SER A 24 12.80 14.99 1.16
N VAL A 25 13.63 14.44 2.05
CA VAL A 25 13.19 13.82 3.31
C VAL A 25 12.63 14.87 4.27
N SER A 26 13.33 16.01 4.43
CA SER A 26 12.87 17.09 5.32
C SER A 26 13.38 18.47 4.87
N PRO A 27 12.57 19.24 4.13
CA PRO A 27 12.90 20.62 3.79
C PRO A 27 13.12 21.53 5.00
N LYS A 28 12.49 21.22 6.14
CA LYS A 28 12.71 21.95 7.41
C LYS A 28 14.08 21.66 7.99
N ALA A 29 14.48 20.38 8.06
CA ALA A 29 15.81 19.98 8.54
C ALA A 29 16.91 20.55 7.63
N TYR A 30 16.75 20.49 6.31
CA TYR A 30 17.69 21.08 5.37
C TYR A 30 17.92 22.57 5.63
N ARG A 31 16.82 23.34 5.77
CA ARG A 31 16.89 24.78 6.07
C ARG A 31 17.50 25.06 7.43
N TYR A 32 17.21 24.25 8.44
CA TYR A 32 17.79 24.39 9.78
C TYR A 32 19.30 24.15 9.76
N LEU A 33 19.75 23.04 9.16
CA LEU A 33 21.18 22.74 9.01
C LEU A 33 21.92 23.84 8.24
N SER A 34 21.39 24.26 7.09
CA SER A 34 22.07 25.22 6.24
C SER A 34 22.03 26.66 6.76
N LYS A 35 20.93 27.11 7.40
CA LYS A 35 20.75 28.51 7.81
C LYS A 35 21.05 28.75 9.29
N LYS A 36 20.72 27.80 10.18
CA LYS A 36 20.91 27.97 11.64
C LYS A 36 22.22 27.39 12.11
N LEU A 37 22.57 26.20 11.66
CA LEU A 37 23.82 25.53 12.04
C LEU A 37 24.99 25.83 11.08
N ASN A 38 24.76 26.62 10.03
CA ASN A 38 25.76 26.95 9.01
C ASN A 38 26.49 25.72 8.43
N PHE A 39 25.81 24.57 8.38
CA PHE A 39 26.38 23.37 7.81
C PHE A 39 26.67 23.58 6.32
N PRO A 40 27.79 23.07 5.77
CA PRO A 40 28.16 23.25 4.37
C PRO A 40 27.22 22.42 3.48
N LEU A 41 26.14 23.02 3.03
CA LEU A 41 25.17 22.42 2.11
C LEU A 41 24.97 23.33 0.89
N PRO A 42 24.72 22.75 -0.29
CA PRO A 42 24.36 23.49 -1.49
C PRO A 42 23.15 24.42 -1.26
N SER A 43 23.09 25.54 -1.93
CA SER A 43 21.89 26.36 -1.87
C SER A 43 20.71 25.67 -2.55
N ILE A 44 19.47 25.94 -2.11
CA ILE A 44 18.26 25.40 -2.74
C ILE A 44 18.24 25.74 -4.24
N SER A 45 18.63 26.95 -4.62
CA SER A 45 18.74 27.33 -6.03
C SER A 45 19.78 26.49 -6.81
N THR A 46 20.87 26.09 -6.16
CA THR A 46 21.85 25.17 -6.76
C THR A 46 21.21 23.79 -6.98
N LEU A 47 20.48 23.28 -5.99
CA LEU A 47 19.77 22.00 -6.12
C LEU A 47 18.73 22.06 -7.24
N CYS A 48 17.86 23.06 -7.23
CA CYS A 48 16.85 23.26 -8.29
C CYS A 48 17.50 23.30 -9.69
N ARG A 49 18.57 24.08 -9.87
CA ARG A 49 19.26 24.15 -11.17
C ARG A 49 19.85 22.83 -11.61
N ARG A 50 20.30 21.97 -10.67
CA ARG A 50 20.83 20.64 -10.98
C ARG A 50 19.72 19.62 -11.28
N THR A 51 18.56 19.77 -10.66
CA THR A 51 17.38 18.91 -10.94
C THR A 51 16.63 19.33 -12.19
N GLN A 52 16.74 20.57 -12.64
CA GLN A 52 16.13 21.07 -13.89
C GLN A 52 16.66 20.43 -15.17
N VAL A 53 17.74 19.64 -15.09
CA VAL A 53 18.27 18.87 -16.22
C VAL A 53 17.35 17.70 -16.60
N MET A 54 16.53 17.21 -15.66
CA MET A 54 15.54 16.16 -15.95
C MET A 54 14.24 16.78 -16.45
N THR A 55 13.96 16.63 -17.73
CA THR A 55 12.69 17.07 -18.31
C THR A 55 11.62 16.03 -18.00
N LEU A 56 10.76 16.31 -17.02
CA LEU A 56 9.64 15.44 -16.68
C LEU A 56 8.49 15.75 -17.65
N ARG A 57 8.27 14.88 -18.62
CA ARG A 57 7.11 14.93 -19.52
C ARG A 57 6.09 13.84 -19.15
N PRO A 58 4.79 14.08 -19.33
CA PRO A 58 3.77 13.05 -19.20
C PRO A 58 4.11 11.81 -20.03
N GLY A 59 3.84 10.64 -19.50
CA GLY A 59 4.21 9.36 -20.07
C GLY A 59 5.32 8.66 -19.29
N PHE A 60 6.08 7.80 -19.94
CA PHE A 60 7.23 7.12 -19.34
C PHE A 60 8.42 8.06 -19.19
N ILE A 61 9.10 7.98 -18.04
CA ILE A 61 10.24 8.83 -17.71
C ILE A 61 11.53 8.15 -18.20
N ASP A 62 11.88 8.33 -19.47
CA ASP A 62 12.97 7.59 -20.12
C ASP A 62 14.35 7.81 -19.46
N ASP A 63 14.61 9.01 -18.92
CA ASP A 63 15.84 9.29 -18.15
C ASP A 63 15.96 8.38 -16.93
N VAL A 64 14.84 8.07 -16.29
CA VAL A 64 14.81 7.15 -15.14
C VAL A 64 15.17 5.73 -15.55
N PHE A 65 14.67 5.24 -16.69
CA PHE A 65 15.03 3.91 -17.18
C PHE A 65 16.52 3.82 -17.53
N SER A 66 17.11 4.89 -18.06
CA SER A 66 18.55 4.96 -18.32
C SER A 66 19.39 4.83 -17.04
N VAL A 67 18.98 5.53 -15.96
CA VAL A 67 19.62 5.42 -14.64
C VAL A 67 19.42 4.03 -14.05
N MET A 68 18.21 3.47 -14.16
CA MET A 68 17.89 2.13 -13.67
C MET A 68 18.73 1.05 -14.37
N LYS A 69 18.98 1.19 -15.68
CA LYS A 69 19.86 0.28 -16.44
C LYS A 69 21.27 0.22 -15.84
N GLY A 70 21.91 1.37 -15.64
CA GLY A 70 23.25 1.43 -15.03
C GLY A 70 23.26 0.85 -13.61
N LYS A 71 22.16 1.03 -12.84
CA LYS A 71 22.03 0.45 -11.50
C LYS A 71 21.89 -1.07 -11.55
N SER A 72 21.12 -1.61 -12.50
CA SER A 72 20.86 -3.06 -12.61
C SER A 72 22.12 -3.88 -12.87
N GLU A 73 23.15 -3.30 -13.50
CA GLU A 73 24.43 -3.96 -13.76
C GLU A 73 25.17 -4.39 -12.48
N ASN A 74 24.93 -3.66 -11.38
CA ASN A 74 25.55 -3.91 -10.08
C ASN A 74 24.63 -4.59 -9.07
N MET A 75 23.44 -5.02 -9.49
CA MET A 75 22.43 -5.66 -8.64
C MET A 75 22.42 -7.17 -8.83
N THR A 76 22.21 -7.90 -7.73
CA THR A 76 21.94 -9.35 -7.76
C THR A 76 20.54 -9.64 -8.33
N ASP A 77 20.31 -10.85 -8.82
CA ASP A 77 19.03 -11.22 -9.40
C ASP A 77 17.84 -11.06 -8.43
N PRO A 78 17.94 -11.41 -7.12
CA PRO A 78 16.90 -11.11 -6.17
C PRO A 78 16.59 -9.61 -6.02
N GLU A 79 17.61 -8.73 -6.10
CA GLU A 79 17.41 -7.29 -5.99
C GLU A 79 16.71 -6.66 -7.21
N LYS A 80 16.76 -7.34 -8.37
CA LYS A 80 16.09 -6.94 -9.61
C LYS A 80 14.62 -7.34 -9.66
N ILE A 81 14.15 -8.18 -8.74
CA ILE A 81 12.76 -8.58 -8.67
C ILE A 81 11.91 -7.40 -8.25
N THR A 82 10.95 -7.08 -9.10
CA THR A 82 10.26 -5.79 -9.10
C THR A 82 8.75 -5.97 -8.94
N ILE A 83 8.16 -5.06 -8.17
CA ILE A 83 6.71 -4.84 -8.09
C ILE A 83 6.41 -3.48 -8.70
N ILE A 84 5.36 -3.40 -9.49
CA ILE A 84 4.76 -2.14 -9.97
C ILE A 84 3.62 -1.77 -9.05
N SER A 85 3.55 -0.52 -8.59
CA SER A 85 2.38 0.05 -7.94
C SER A 85 1.91 1.27 -8.71
N PHE A 86 0.60 1.45 -8.84
CA PHE A 86 0.04 2.63 -9.46
C PHE A 86 -1.23 3.08 -8.74
N ASP A 87 -1.43 4.38 -8.72
CA ASP A 87 -2.56 5.03 -8.08
C ASP A 87 -2.88 6.35 -8.78
N GLU A 88 -4.11 6.81 -8.60
CA GLU A 88 -4.64 8.06 -9.13
C GLU A 88 -4.75 9.09 -8.00
N MET A 89 -4.17 10.25 -8.19
CA MET A 89 -4.21 11.32 -7.21
C MET A 89 -4.94 12.55 -7.78
N TYR A 90 -5.92 13.05 -7.03
CA TYR A 90 -6.58 14.31 -7.37
C TYR A 90 -5.63 15.47 -7.19
N ILE A 91 -5.60 16.36 -8.16
CA ILE A 91 -4.81 17.60 -8.16
C ILE A 91 -5.72 18.81 -8.29
N HIS A 92 -5.19 19.97 -7.92
CA HIS A 92 -5.91 21.22 -8.11
C HIS A 92 -6.09 21.50 -9.60
N ASN A 93 -7.34 21.70 -10.02
CA ASN A 93 -7.71 22.09 -11.36
C ASN A 93 -7.29 23.54 -11.62
N ARG A 94 -6.03 23.73 -12.03
CA ARG A 94 -5.42 25.04 -12.32
C ARG A 94 -4.82 25.02 -13.73
N ILE A 95 -4.81 26.19 -14.33
CA ILE A 95 -4.04 26.43 -15.55
C ILE A 95 -2.71 27.02 -15.13
N GLU A 96 -1.61 26.43 -15.57
CA GLU A 96 -0.25 26.89 -15.31
C GLU A 96 0.48 27.12 -16.63
N TYR A 97 1.32 28.18 -16.67
CA TYR A 97 2.19 28.44 -17.81
C TYR A 97 3.58 27.89 -17.52
N GLU A 98 4.08 27.05 -18.40
CA GLU A 98 5.43 26.51 -18.36
C GLU A 98 6.36 27.36 -19.25
N PRO A 99 7.22 28.21 -18.67
CA PRO A 99 8.02 29.16 -19.46
C PRO A 99 9.09 28.47 -20.34
N GLN A 100 9.57 27.29 -19.96
CA GLN A 100 10.65 26.60 -20.67
C GLN A 100 10.17 26.05 -22.03
N GLU A 101 8.97 25.50 -22.08
CA GLU A 101 8.37 24.96 -23.29
C GLU A 101 7.32 25.89 -23.91
N GLN A 102 7.11 27.08 -23.32
CA GLN A 102 6.15 28.12 -23.76
C GLN A 102 4.74 27.55 -23.97
N ARG A 103 4.31 26.62 -23.10
CA ARG A 103 3.01 25.96 -23.21
C ARG A 103 2.15 26.20 -21.95
N ILE A 104 0.85 26.10 -22.17
CA ILE A 104 -0.14 26.10 -21.09
C ILE A 104 -0.38 24.64 -20.67
N LEU A 105 -0.29 24.40 -19.35
CA LEU A 105 -0.59 23.12 -18.72
C LEU A 105 -1.94 23.18 -18.02
N GLY A 106 -2.74 22.14 -18.18
CA GLY A 106 -4.05 22.01 -17.54
C GLY A 106 -5.18 22.77 -18.28
N PRO A 107 -6.37 22.86 -17.64
CA PRO A 107 -6.64 22.32 -16.31
C PRO A 107 -6.72 20.78 -16.28
N HIS A 108 -6.16 20.15 -15.26
CA HIS A 108 -6.22 18.70 -15.04
C HIS A 108 -6.88 18.41 -13.70
N ASN A 109 -7.62 17.29 -13.60
CA ASN A 109 -8.32 16.89 -12.38
C ASN A 109 -7.53 15.88 -11.56
N ASN A 110 -6.80 15.02 -12.23
CA ASN A 110 -6.02 13.97 -11.58
C ASN A 110 -4.71 13.68 -12.33
N VAL A 111 -3.80 13.04 -11.62
CA VAL A 111 -2.58 12.48 -12.17
C VAL A 111 -2.50 11.01 -11.82
N GLN A 112 -2.30 10.16 -12.83
CA GLN A 112 -1.98 8.75 -12.68
C GLN A 112 -0.48 8.62 -12.49
N VAL A 113 -0.03 7.95 -11.44
CA VAL A 113 1.39 7.73 -11.16
C VAL A 113 1.67 6.24 -11.08
N MET A 114 2.79 5.80 -11.67
CA MET A 114 3.27 4.42 -11.56
C MET A 114 4.68 4.42 -10.99
N CYS A 115 4.90 3.58 -9.97
CA CYS A 115 6.18 3.37 -9.33
C CYS A 115 6.62 1.92 -9.47
N ALA A 116 7.88 1.70 -9.82
CA ALA A 116 8.56 0.42 -9.67
C ALA A 116 9.31 0.38 -8.34
N ARG A 117 9.36 -0.79 -7.71
CA ARG A 117 10.10 -1.00 -6.45
C ARG A 117 10.65 -2.41 -6.37
N GLY A 118 11.76 -2.57 -5.67
CA GLY A 118 12.32 -3.88 -5.37
C GLY A 118 11.44 -4.66 -4.40
N LEU A 119 11.28 -5.97 -4.65
CA LEU A 119 10.61 -6.87 -3.73
C LEU A 119 11.51 -7.22 -2.53
N PHE A 120 12.78 -7.50 -2.78
CA PHE A 120 13.77 -7.89 -1.77
C PHE A 120 14.78 -6.78 -1.44
N SER A 121 14.60 -5.61 -2.02
CA SER A 121 15.48 -4.46 -1.82
C SER A 121 14.67 -3.18 -1.59
N GLN A 122 15.28 -2.17 -0.98
CA GLN A 122 14.53 -0.98 -0.53
C GLN A 122 14.50 0.15 -1.58
N TRP A 123 14.81 -0.11 -2.85
CA TRP A 123 14.70 0.91 -3.87
C TRP A 123 13.25 1.09 -4.32
N LYS A 124 12.92 2.32 -4.69
CA LYS A 124 11.62 2.73 -5.21
C LYS A 124 11.84 3.84 -6.22
N GLN A 125 11.18 3.76 -7.37
CA GLN A 125 11.37 4.69 -8.47
C GLN A 125 10.06 4.96 -9.20
N PRO A 126 9.57 6.23 -9.28
CA PRO A 126 8.53 6.61 -10.23
C PRO A 126 9.04 6.39 -11.67
N ILE A 127 8.23 5.73 -12.50
CA ILE A 127 8.59 5.38 -13.88
C ILE A 127 7.63 5.93 -14.92
N PHE A 128 6.43 6.35 -14.48
CA PHE A 128 5.39 6.88 -15.36
C PHE A 128 4.50 7.83 -14.58
N PHE A 129 4.07 8.90 -15.21
CA PHE A 129 2.91 9.69 -14.80
C PHE A 129 2.21 10.26 -16.01
N ASP A 130 0.89 10.44 -15.90
CA ASP A 130 0.11 11.11 -16.93
C ASP A 130 -1.12 11.77 -16.31
N PHE A 131 -1.62 12.81 -16.95
CA PHE A 131 -2.76 13.57 -16.47
C PHE A 131 -4.05 13.03 -17.07
N ASP A 132 -5.12 12.99 -16.25
CA ASP A 132 -6.46 12.55 -16.65
C ASP A 132 -6.46 11.22 -17.45
N CYS A 133 -5.50 10.36 -17.16
CA CYS A 133 -5.27 9.09 -17.84
C CYS A 133 -5.68 7.92 -16.96
N ASP A 134 -6.41 6.98 -17.53
CA ASP A 134 -6.74 5.71 -16.86
C ASP A 134 -5.66 4.67 -17.13
N MET A 135 -5.33 3.87 -16.11
CA MET A 135 -4.44 2.74 -16.31
C MET A 135 -5.03 1.73 -17.29
N SER A 136 -4.27 1.38 -18.32
CA SER A 136 -4.67 0.44 -19.37
C SER A 136 -3.73 -0.77 -19.41
N VAL A 137 -4.20 -1.86 -20.03
CA VAL A 137 -3.37 -3.05 -20.31
C VAL A 137 -2.13 -2.66 -21.14
N THR A 138 -2.28 -1.75 -22.10
CA THR A 138 -1.17 -1.29 -22.94
C THR A 138 -0.11 -0.56 -22.12
N ILE A 139 -0.51 0.37 -21.24
CA ILE A 139 0.43 1.11 -20.37
C ILE A 139 1.14 0.14 -19.43
N LEU A 140 0.40 -0.76 -18.76
CA LEU A 140 0.98 -1.75 -17.85
C LEU A 140 1.98 -2.68 -18.58
N ASN A 141 1.60 -3.22 -19.72
CA ASN A 141 2.48 -4.08 -20.51
C ASN A 141 3.73 -3.35 -21.00
N ASN A 142 3.61 -2.09 -21.43
CA ASN A 142 4.75 -1.27 -21.83
C ASN A 142 5.68 -0.99 -20.65
N ALA A 143 5.14 -0.76 -19.44
CA ALA A 143 5.95 -0.61 -18.23
C ALA A 143 6.76 -1.87 -17.93
N ILE A 144 6.12 -3.05 -18.01
CA ILE A 144 6.77 -4.34 -17.79
C ILE A 144 7.89 -4.56 -18.82
N LYS A 145 7.62 -4.28 -20.10
CA LYS A 145 8.63 -4.40 -21.18
C LYS A 145 9.82 -3.47 -20.96
N LYS A 146 9.57 -2.18 -20.69
CA LYS A 146 10.63 -1.21 -20.41
C LYS A 146 11.49 -1.59 -19.19
N LEU A 147 10.87 -2.12 -18.12
CA LEU A 147 11.61 -2.61 -16.95
C LEU A 147 12.44 -3.86 -17.30
N HIS A 148 11.88 -4.78 -18.09
CA HIS A 148 12.61 -5.95 -18.56
C HIS A 148 13.83 -5.56 -19.41
N ASP A 149 13.69 -4.61 -20.35
CA ASP A 149 14.75 -4.13 -21.23
C ASP A 149 15.93 -3.49 -20.46
N VAL A 150 15.68 -3.00 -19.24
CA VAL A 150 16.72 -2.45 -18.36
C VAL A 150 17.14 -3.42 -17.24
N GLY A 151 16.75 -4.70 -17.36
CA GLY A 151 17.25 -5.79 -16.52
C GLY A 151 16.44 -6.07 -15.24
N PHE A 152 15.20 -5.57 -15.11
CA PHE A 152 14.33 -5.83 -13.95
C PHE A 152 13.22 -6.83 -14.30
N LEU A 153 12.97 -7.77 -13.39
CA LEU A 153 11.91 -8.77 -13.53
C LEU A 153 10.68 -8.35 -12.75
N VAL A 154 9.61 -8.00 -13.45
CA VAL A 154 8.33 -7.69 -12.81
C VAL A 154 7.58 -8.98 -12.51
N VAL A 155 7.28 -9.21 -11.22
CA VAL A 155 6.56 -10.40 -10.73
C VAL A 155 5.17 -10.09 -10.18
N ALA A 156 4.90 -8.83 -9.88
CA ALA A 156 3.58 -8.42 -9.38
C ALA A 156 3.28 -6.97 -9.69
N PHE A 157 1.99 -6.64 -9.67
CA PHE A 157 1.53 -5.26 -9.61
C PHE A 157 0.48 -5.08 -8.52
N VAL A 158 0.33 -3.83 -8.08
CA VAL A 158 -0.58 -3.45 -7.01
C VAL A 158 -1.40 -2.25 -7.43
N SER A 159 -2.71 -2.32 -7.20
CA SER A 159 -3.66 -1.23 -7.45
C SER A 159 -4.78 -1.22 -6.42
N ASP A 160 -5.52 -0.15 -6.34
CA ASP A 160 -6.78 -0.13 -5.61
C ASP A 160 -7.88 -0.94 -6.34
N MET A 161 -9.05 -1.07 -5.68
CA MET A 161 -10.22 -1.76 -6.24
C MET A 161 -11.26 -0.77 -6.82
N GLY A 162 -10.82 0.38 -7.29
CA GLY A 162 -11.66 1.35 -8.00
C GLY A 162 -12.27 0.78 -9.28
N PRO A 163 -13.36 1.37 -9.80
CA PRO A 163 -14.05 0.84 -11.00
C PRO A 163 -13.14 0.70 -12.22
N LYS A 164 -12.22 1.65 -12.44
CA LYS A 164 -11.26 1.63 -13.55
C LYS A 164 -10.29 0.46 -13.43
N ASN A 165 -9.71 0.27 -12.23
CA ASN A 165 -8.75 -0.81 -11.96
C ASN A 165 -9.42 -2.20 -12.00
N ARG A 166 -10.67 -2.33 -11.53
CA ARG A 166 -11.45 -3.57 -11.73
C ARG A 166 -11.70 -3.88 -13.21
N GLY A 167 -11.91 -2.83 -14.03
CA GLY A 167 -11.97 -2.96 -15.48
C GLY A 167 -10.67 -3.48 -16.09
N LEU A 168 -9.53 -3.02 -15.59
CA LEU A 168 -8.20 -3.52 -15.96
C LEU A 168 -8.04 -4.99 -15.56
N HIS A 169 -8.38 -5.36 -14.31
CA HIS A 169 -8.32 -6.75 -13.85
C HIS A 169 -9.16 -7.69 -14.74
N LYS A 170 -10.36 -7.28 -15.12
CA LYS A 170 -11.22 -8.05 -16.04
C LYS A 170 -10.58 -8.22 -17.42
N LYS A 171 -9.95 -7.18 -17.98
CA LYS A 171 -9.25 -7.25 -19.27
C LYS A 171 -8.01 -8.15 -19.24
N LEU A 172 -7.41 -8.33 -18.08
CA LEU A 172 -6.26 -9.22 -17.83
C LEU A 172 -6.69 -10.63 -17.40
N ASP A 173 -7.99 -10.91 -17.38
CA ASP A 173 -8.57 -12.19 -16.96
C ASP A 173 -8.14 -12.61 -15.53
N ILE A 174 -8.04 -11.61 -14.63
CA ILE A 174 -7.66 -11.82 -13.23
C ILE A 174 -8.89 -12.19 -12.40
N THR A 175 -8.79 -13.33 -11.73
CA THR A 175 -9.82 -13.88 -10.84
C THR A 175 -9.17 -14.41 -9.56
N PRO A 176 -9.94 -14.70 -8.49
CA PRO A 176 -9.39 -15.36 -7.31
C PRO A 176 -8.75 -16.73 -7.59
N THR A 177 -9.20 -17.44 -8.62
CA THR A 177 -8.62 -18.72 -9.05
C THR A 177 -7.40 -18.54 -9.96
N LYS A 178 -7.34 -17.45 -10.71
CA LYS A 178 -6.21 -17.06 -11.57
C LYS A 178 -5.77 -15.63 -11.22
N PRO A 179 -5.04 -15.43 -10.11
CA PRO A 179 -4.70 -14.10 -9.60
C PRO A 179 -3.48 -13.48 -10.31
N TYR A 180 -3.19 -13.87 -11.53
CA TYR A 180 -2.05 -13.42 -12.34
C TYR A 180 -2.41 -13.39 -13.82
N PHE A 181 -1.60 -12.69 -14.58
CA PHE A 181 -1.57 -12.78 -16.05
C PHE A 181 -0.16 -13.13 -16.53
N GLU A 182 -0.03 -13.47 -17.80
CA GLU A 182 1.25 -13.84 -18.40
C GLU A 182 2.13 -12.59 -18.63
N ASN A 183 3.42 -12.70 -18.28
CA ASN A 183 4.36 -11.61 -18.46
C ASN A 183 4.56 -11.30 -19.95
N PRO A 184 4.30 -10.06 -20.42
CA PRO A 184 4.38 -9.72 -21.84
C PRO A 184 5.80 -9.72 -22.43
N SER A 185 6.83 -9.82 -21.56
CA SER A 185 8.24 -9.83 -21.98
C SER A 185 8.84 -11.23 -21.96
N ILE A 186 8.31 -12.13 -21.13
CA ILE A 186 8.88 -13.46 -20.92
C ILE A 186 7.76 -14.50 -20.96
N PRO A 187 7.62 -15.27 -22.04
CA PRO A 187 6.60 -16.31 -22.15
C PRO A 187 6.65 -17.32 -21.00
N GLY A 188 5.50 -17.71 -20.48
CA GLY A 188 5.36 -18.65 -19.37
C GLY A 188 5.58 -18.05 -17.98
N GLU A 189 6.03 -16.81 -17.90
CA GLU A 189 6.20 -16.09 -16.63
C GLU A 189 4.91 -15.42 -16.17
N LYS A 190 4.76 -15.28 -14.84
CA LYS A 190 3.55 -14.76 -14.22
C LYS A 190 3.78 -13.39 -13.60
N VAL A 191 2.80 -12.51 -13.74
CA VAL A 191 2.71 -11.24 -13.02
C VAL A 191 1.46 -11.29 -12.15
N PHE A 192 1.67 -11.34 -10.83
CA PHE A 192 0.59 -11.48 -9.84
C PHE A 192 -0.09 -10.15 -9.56
N CYS A 193 -1.40 -10.18 -9.33
CA CYS A 193 -2.19 -9.02 -8.99
C CYS A 193 -2.42 -8.93 -7.48
N PHE A 194 -2.20 -7.76 -6.91
CA PHE A 194 -2.54 -7.45 -5.52
C PHE A 194 -3.44 -6.22 -5.46
N ALA A 195 -4.46 -6.29 -4.63
CA ALA A 195 -5.19 -5.11 -4.23
C ALA A 195 -4.47 -4.39 -3.09
N ASP A 196 -4.55 -3.06 -3.07
CA ASP A 196 -3.98 -2.24 -1.99
C ASP A 196 -4.58 -2.62 -0.63
N THR A 197 -3.80 -3.31 0.19
CA THR A 197 -4.24 -3.83 1.49
C THR A 197 -4.66 -2.74 2.47
N PRO A 198 -3.94 -1.62 2.65
CA PRO A 198 -4.43 -0.46 3.40
C PRO A 198 -5.78 0.07 2.90
N HIS A 199 -6.01 0.10 1.59
CA HIS A 199 -7.30 0.50 1.03
C HIS A 199 -8.40 -0.51 1.39
N LEU A 200 -8.12 -1.81 1.28
CA LEU A 200 -9.04 -2.87 1.69
C LEU A 200 -9.41 -2.77 3.17
N LEU A 201 -8.44 -2.48 4.05
CA LEU A 201 -8.69 -2.29 5.48
C LEU A 201 -9.66 -1.12 5.74
N LYS A 202 -9.49 0.01 5.03
CA LYS A 202 -10.44 1.15 5.10
C LYS A 202 -11.85 0.74 4.68
N LEU A 203 -11.97 -0.04 3.60
CA LEU A 203 -13.26 -0.52 3.11
C LEU A 203 -13.93 -1.47 4.09
N ILE A 204 -13.20 -2.43 4.67
CA ILE A 204 -13.73 -3.34 5.71
C ILE A 204 -14.26 -2.52 6.89
N ARG A 205 -13.47 -1.56 7.42
CA ARG A 205 -13.89 -0.67 8.51
C ARG A 205 -15.16 0.09 8.14
N ASN A 206 -15.22 0.68 6.96
CA ASN A 206 -16.38 1.46 6.53
C ASN A 206 -17.63 0.57 6.44
N HIS A 207 -17.51 -0.63 5.90
CA HIS A 207 -18.64 -1.57 5.84
C HIS A 207 -19.07 -2.06 7.22
N LEU A 208 -18.16 -2.30 8.14
CA LEU A 208 -18.48 -2.68 9.52
C LEU A 208 -19.22 -1.56 10.27
N LEU A 209 -18.83 -0.30 10.04
CA LEU A 209 -19.45 0.84 10.72
C LEU A 209 -20.79 1.25 10.13
N ASP A 210 -20.99 1.07 8.82
CA ASP A 210 -22.19 1.56 8.12
C ASP A 210 -23.24 0.48 7.89
N ASN A 211 -22.88 -0.82 8.00
CA ASN A 211 -23.72 -1.93 7.57
C ASN A 211 -23.70 -3.09 8.58
N TYR A 212 -24.56 -4.07 8.31
CA TYR A 212 -24.48 -5.40 8.91
C TYR A 212 -23.69 -6.33 7.99
N LEU A 213 -22.75 -7.07 8.57
CA LEU A 213 -22.02 -8.13 7.87
C LEU A 213 -22.59 -9.47 8.35
N ILE A 214 -23.08 -10.27 7.41
CA ILE A 214 -23.77 -11.53 7.71
C ILE A 214 -22.88 -12.67 7.23
N LEU A 215 -22.52 -13.57 8.14
CA LEU A 215 -21.75 -14.75 7.85
C LEU A 215 -22.60 -15.85 7.19
N ALA A 216 -21.97 -16.91 6.67
CA ALA A 216 -22.64 -18.01 6.02
C ALA A 216 -23.65 -18.76 6.92
N ASP A 217 -23.37 -18.82 8.22
CA ASP A 217 -24.21 -19.43 9.24
C ASP A 217 -25.34 -18.50 9.75
N GLY A 218 -25.45 -17.29 9.19
CA GLY A 218 -26.46 -16.29 9.56
C GLY A 218 -26.06 -15.40 10.75
N GLN A 219 -24.91 -15.62 11.38
CA GLN A 219 -24.44 -14.73 12.45
C GLN A 219 -24.17 -13.33 11.91
N VAL A 220 -24.50 -12.30 12.72
CA VAL A 220 -24.44 -10.90 12.32
C VAL A 220 -23.31 -10.19 13.04
N ILE A 221 -22.41 -9.62 12.28
CA ILE A 221 -21.32 -8.75 12.74
C ILE A 221 -21.76 -7.30 12.51
N ASN A 222 -21.65 -6.46 13.53
CA ASN A 222 -22.04 -5.05 13.42
C ASN A 222 -21.26 -4.16 14.40
N ARG A 223 -21.50 -2.84 14.34
CA ARG A 223 -20.79 -1.84 15.14
C ARG A 223 -21.26 -1.73 16.61
N LYS A 224 -22.40 -2.36 17.00
CA LYS A 224 -22.98 -2.20 18.33
C LYS A 224 -22.00 -2.50 19.48
N PRO A 225 -21.17 -3.58 19.44
CA PRO A 225 -20.16 -3.80 20.47
C PRO A 225 -19.11 -2.70 20.55
N LEU A 226 -18.76 -2.07 19.41
CA LEU A 226 -17.81 -0.95 19.37
C LEU A 226 -18.41 0.32 20.01
N ASP A 227 -19.66 0.64 19.67
CA ASP A 227 -20.38 1.78 20.25
C ASP A 227 -20.49 1.62 21.77
N LYS A 228 -20.89 0.44 22.22
CA LYS A 228 -21.04 0.15 23.66
C LYS A 228 -19.69 0.17 24.39
N LEU A 229 -18.64 -0.37 23.76
CA LEU A 229 -17.29 -0.31 24.31
C LEU A 229 -16.82 1.15 24.54
N VAL A 230 -17.18 2.07 23.65
CA VAL A 230 -16.85 3.51 23.81
C VAL A 230 -17.71 4.16 24.88
N GLU A 231 -19.00 3.79 25.01
CA GLU A 231 -19.92 4.33 26.02
C GLU A 231 -19.50 3.99 27.45
N ILE A 232 -19.05 2.76 27.70
CA ILE A 232 -18.65 2.31 29.05
C ILE A 232 -17.28 2.81 29.49
N GLN A 233 -16.51 3.48 28.61
CA GLN A 233 -15.21 4.04 28.96
C GLN A 233 -15.38 5.23 29.93
N THR A 234 -14.73 5.13 31.07
CA THR A 234 -14.65 6.20 32.10
C THR A 234 -13.21 6.69 32.23
N ALA A 235 -12.99 7.71 33.07
CA ALA A 235 -11.64 8.17 33.39
C ALA A 235 -10.77 7.07 34.02
N GLN A 236 -11.38 6.16 34.76
CA GLN A 236 -10.72 5.09 35.50
C GLN A 236 -10.66 3.76 34.72
N LEU A 237 -11.67 3.46 33.89
CA LEU A 237 -11.78 2.20 33.14
C LEU A 237 -11.82 2.50 31.63
N LYS A 238 -10.75 2.18 30.92
CA LYS A 238 -10.63 2.37 29.45
C LYS A 238 -10.22 1.07 28.76
N PRO A 239 -11.09 0.06 28.71
CA PRO A 239 -10.76 -1.21 28.06
C PRO A 239 -10.39 -1.03 26.58
N GLY A 240 -11.05 -0.11 25.87
CA GLY A 240 -10.79 0.27 24.48
C GLY A 240 -10.05 1.61 24.35
N TRP A 241 -9.01 1.86 25.13
CA TRP A 241 -8.33 3.17 25.27
C TRP A 241 -7.89 3.83 23.94
N LYS A 242 -7.72 3.05 22.86
CA LYS A 242 -7.41 3.56 21.53
C LYS A 242 -8.64 3.91 20.69
N LEU A 243 -9.84 3.56 21.16
CA LEU A 243 -11.09 3.89 20.50
C LEU A 243 -11.71 5.17 21.06
N SER A 244 -12.37 5.90 20.18
CA SER A 244 -13.17 7.07 20.54
C SER A 244 -14.39 7.17 19.62
N LYS A 245 -15.41 7.90 20.04
CA LYS A 245 -16.60 8.15 19.22
C LYS A 245 -16.24 8.75 17.86
N THR A 246 -15.25 9.62 17.80
CA THR A 246 -14.76 10.23 16.56
C THR A 246 -14.18 9.21 15.57
N LEU A 247 -13.60 8.10 16.04
CA LEU A 247 -13.10 7.01 15.19
C LEU A 247 -14.21 6.09 14.66
N LEU A 248 -15.37 6.08 15.32
CA LEU A 248 -16.55 5.32 14.89
C LEU A 248 -17.46 6.15 13.98
N ASP A 249 -17.54 7.47 14.18
CA ASP A 249 -18.41 8.37 13.42
C ASP A 249 -17.66 9.13 12.31
N VAL A 250 -16.72 8.44 11.65
CA VAL A 250 -15.88 9.01 10.58
C VAL A 250 -16.70 9.52 9.39
N LYS A 251 -16.38 10.73 8.91
CA LYS A 251 -17.03 11.38 7.77
C LYS A 251 -16.00 11.92 6.78
N GLY A 252 -16.43 12.13 5.53
CA GLY A 252 -15.62 12.78 4.50
C GLY A 252 -14.22 12.16 4.35
N SER A 253 -13.18 12.99 4.37
CA SER A 253 -11.77 12.58 4.20
C SER A 253 -11.24 11.67 5.32
N GLU A 254 -11.82 11.72 6.52
CA GLU A 254 -11.42 10.83 7.63
C GLU A 254 -11.68 9.35 7.32
N ARG A 255 -12.65 9.07 6.45
CA ARG A 255 -12.92 7.71 5.95
C ARG A 255 -11.75 7.11 5.18
N GLN A 256 -10.83 7.95 4.68
CA GLN A 256 -9.61 7.53 3.99
C GLN A 256 -8.42 7.30 4.94
N ASN A 257 -8.58 7.56 6.24
CA ASN A 257 -7.50 7.42 7.21
C ASN A 257 -7.26 5.95 7.58
N VAL A 258 -6.14 5.40 7.12
CA VAL A 258 -5.70 4.02 7.38
C VAL A 258 -5.41 3.79 8.86
N LYS A 259 -4.77 4.74 9.54
CA LYS A 259 -4.46 4.62 10.99
C LYS A 259 -5.73 4.51 11.83
N ALA A 260 -6.78 5.25 11.44
CA ALA A 260 -8.09 5.15 12.08
C ALA A 260 -8.72 3.76 11.85
N ALA A 261 -8.64 3.24 10.63
CA ALA A 261 -9.13 1.90 10.31
C ALA A 261 -8.37 0.81 11.11
N ALA A 262 -7.04 0.88 11.15
CA ALA A 262 -6.21 -0.07 11.90
C ALA A 262 -6.48 -0.03 13.41
N ARG A 263 -6.88 1.12 13.98
CA ARG A 263 -7.25 1.20 15.40
C ARG A 263 -8.58 0.50 15.67
N VAL A 264 -9.58 0.73 14.83
CA VAL A 264 -10.90 0.08 14.95
C VAL A 264 -10.79 -1.44 14.78
N LEU A 265 -10.02 -1.88 13.77
CA LEU A 265 -9.84 -3.29 13.40
C LEU A 265 -8.57 -3.89 14.02
N SER A 266 -8.23 -3.53 15.25
CA SER A 266 -7.03 -4.02 15.93
C SER A 266 -7.31 -5.17 16.89
N ALA A 267 -6.30 -6.02 17.13
CA ALA A 267 -6.35 -7.07 18.15
C ALA A 267 -6.70 -6.52 19.54
N ASN A 268 -6.24 -5.29 19.87
CA ASN A 268 -6.59 -4.65 21.15
C ASN A 268 -8.10 -4.36 21.23
N THR A 269 -8.71 -3.92 20.13
CA THR A 269 -10.16 -3.69 20.07
C THR A 269 -10.92 -5.00 20.21
N ALA A 270 -10.50 -6.05 19.50
CA ALA A 270 -11.10 -7.37 19.60
C ALA A 270 -11.07 -7.90 21.05
N LYS A 271 -9.89 -7.89 21.68
CA LYS A 271 -9.72 -8.31 23.08
C LYS A 271 -10.55 -7.48 24.06
N ALA A 272 -10.67 -6.17 23.83
CA ALA A 272 -11.46 -5.30 24.68
C ALA A 272 -12.96 -5.62 24.58
N ILE A 273 -13.47 -5.86 23.36
CA ILE A 273 -14.88 -6.28 23.16
C ILE A 273 -15.15 -7.61 23.87
N LEU A 274 -14.26 -8.60 23.69
CA LEU A 274 -14.40 -9.91 24.31
C LEU A 274 -14.38 -9.82 25.85
N PHE A 275 -13.40 -9.10 26.41
CA PHE A 275 -13.27 -8.89 27.86
C PHE A 275 -14.54 -8.25 28.45
N VAL A 276 -15.05 -7.21 27.82
CA VAL A 276 -16.26 -6.50 28.31
C VAL A 276 -17.48 -7.39 28.22
N GLY A 277 -17.63 -8.15 27.12
CA GLY A 277 -18.74 -9.08 26.94
C GLY A 277 -18.73 -10.26 27.91
N ASP A 278 -17.56 -10.87 28.11
CA ASP A 278 -17.39 -12.01 29.03
C ASP A 278 -17.60 -11.60 30.50
N ASN A 279 -17.36 -10.35 30.85
CA ASN A 279 -17.67 -9.77 32.15
C ASN A 279 -19.09 -9.21 32.24
N GLN A 280 -19.97 -9.59 31.32
CA GLN A 280 -21.41 -9.26 31.33
C GLN A 280 -21.76 -7.76 31.25
N LEU A 281 -20.81 -6.91 30.84
CA LEU A 281 -21.04 -5.46 30.71
C LEU A 281 -21.83 -5.07 29.47
N PHE A 282 -22.14 -6.04 28.60
CA PHE A 282 -23.05 -5.90 27.45
C PHE A 282 -24.48 -6.42 27.72
N ASN A 283 -24.75 -7.00 28.90
CA ASN A 283 -26.03 -7.61 29.22
C ASN A 283 -27.18 -6.60 29.07
N GLY A 284 -28.29 -7.07 28.52
CA GLY A 284 -29.46 -6.24 28.23
C GLY A 284 -29.26 -5.23 27.10
N THR A 285 -28.19 -5.32 26.33
CA THR A 285 -27.93 -4.47 25.17
C THR A 285 -27.87 -5.28 23.87
N ASP A 286 -28.10 -4.61 22.75
CA ASP A 286 -27.97 -5.23 21.42
C ASP A 286 -26.56 -5.77 21.11
N ALA A 287 -25.55 -5.35 21.86
CA ALA A 287 -24.18 -5.81 21.72
C ALA A 287 -23.98 -7.26 22.22
N GLU A 288 -24.81 -7.69 23.20
CA GLU A 288 -24.72 -8.99 23.85
C GLU A 288 -24.76 -10.15 22.85
N ASN A 289 -25.64 -10.08 21.86
CA ASN A 289 -25.87 -11.18 20.91
C ASN A 289 -24.79 -11.29 19.82
N CYS A 290 -23.89 -10.31 19.67
CA CYS A 290 -22.94 -10.27 18.55
C CYS A 290 -21.49 -9.94 18.94
N TYR A 291 -21.19 -9.73 20.24
CA TYR A 291 -19.84 -9.30 20.64
C TYR A 291 -18.76 -10.34 20.34
N LYS A 292 -19.05 -11.63 20.55
CA LYS A 292 -18.08 -12.71 20.29
C LYS A 292 -17.70 -12.74 18.82
N ILE A 293 -18.69 -12.87 17.95
CA ILE A 293 -18.46 -12.96 16.52
C ILE A 293 -17.85 -11.68 15.94
N THR A 294 -18.23 -10.51 16.46
CA THR A 294 -17.64 -9.23 16.05
C THR A 294 -16.17 -9.15 16.49
N SER A 295 -15.85 -9.59 17.72
CA SER A 295 -14.47 -9.68 18.21
C SER A 295 -13.61 -10.62 17.36
N GLU A 296 -14.11 -11.83 17.07
CA GLU A 296 -13.42 -12.82 16.24
C GLU A 296 -13.15 -12.30 14.83
N PHE A 297 -14.12 -11.64 14.22
CA PHE A 297 -13.95 -11.02 12.91
C PHE A 297 -12.89 -9.92 12.93
N ILE A 298 -12.92 -9.02 13.91
CA ILE A 298 -11.92 -7.95 14.05
C ILE A 298 -10.51 -8.55 14.26
N GLN A 299 -10.40 -9.59 15.10
CA GLN A 299 -9.11 -10.27 15.32
C GLN A 299 -8.60 -10.90 14.02
N MET A 300 -9.45 -11.58 13.28
CA MET A 300 -9.09 -12.19 11.99
C MET A 300 -8.64 -11.13 10.95
N VAL A 301 -9.31 -10.00 10.88
CA VAL A 301 -8.92 -8.88 10.00
C VAL A 301 -7.58 -8.27 10.43
N ASN A 302 -7.35 -8.11 11.75
CA ASN A 302 -6.06 -7.66 12.25
C ASN A 302 -4.93 -8.59 11.80
N ASP A 303 -5.08 -9.89 12.04
CA ASP A 303 -4.05 -10.89 11.75
C ASP A 303 -3.81 -11.01 10.24
N TRP A 304 -4.86 -10.93 9.43
CA TRP A 304 -4.77 -10.85 7.99
C TRP A 304 -4.00 -9.60 7.52
N PHE A 305 -4.32 -8.43 8.10
CA PHE A 305 -3.63 -7.19 7.77
C PHE A 305 -2.15 -7.23 8.14
N ASP A 306 -1.82 -7.83 9.29
CA ASP A 306 -0.44 -7.99 9.74
C ASP A 306 0.38 -8.87 8.79
N ILE A 307 -0.18 -9.94 8.22
CA ILE A 307 0.48 -10.75 7.19
C ILE A 307 0.83 -9.91 5.96
N HIS A 308 -0.13 -9.10 5.49
CA HIS A 308 0.06 -8.29 4.28
C HIS A 308 0.90 -7.02 4.49
N ASN A 309 1.04 -6.54 5.73
CA ASN A 309 1.73 -5.30 6.07
C ASN A 309 3.02 -5.52 6.86
N SER A 310 3.44 -6.75 7.09
CA SER A 310 4.67 -7.05 7.81
C SER A 310 5.89 -6.59 7.03
N ASN A 311 6.78 -5.87 7.71
CA ASN A 311 8.00 -5.31 7.13
C ASN A 311 9.27 -5.59 7.96
N ASN A 312 9.15 -6.44 8.98
CA ASN A 312 10.23 -6.74 9.89
C ASN A 312 10.39 -8.25 10.07
N GLN A 313 11.63 -8.73 9.95
CA GLN A 313 11.97 -10.14 10.18
C GLN A 313 11.82 -10.56 11.64
N PHE A 314 11.97 -9.64 12.57
CA PHE A 314 12.10 -9.90 14.02
C PHE A 314 10.96 -9.31 14.86
N GLY A 315 9.94 -8.75 14.23
CA GLY A 315 8.79 -8.15 14.90
C GLY A 315 7.80 -9.19 15.44
N PRO A 316 6.82 -8.74 16.25
CA PRO A 316 5.75 -9.60 16.76
C PRO A 316 4.84 -10.18 15.65
N HIS A 317 4.88 -9.59 14.48
CA HIS A 317 4.15 -10.02 13.27
C HIS A 317 5.18 -10.43 12.22
N PRO A 318 5.52 -11.74 12.13
CA PRO A 318 6.55 -12.20 11.23
C PRO A 318 6.14 -12.02 9.76
N ALA A 319 7.12 -11.68 8.92
CA ALA A 319 6.92 -11.60 7.48
C ALA A 319 6.36 -12.89 6.91
N PHE A 320 5.63 -12.80 5.80
CA PHE A 320 5.05 -13.98 5.14
C PHE A 320 6.16 -14.96 4.73
N GLY A 321 5.97 -16.21 5.09
CA GLY A 321 6.94 -17.31 4.89
C GLY A 321 7.63 -17.81 6.17
N LYS A 322 7.65 -17.04 7.26
CA LYS A 322 8.31 -17.44 8.51
C LYS A 322 7.50 -18.43 9.33
N GLU A 323 6.18 -18.30 9.33
CA GLU A 323 5.23 -19.24 9.94
C GLU A 323 4.22 -19.69 8.87
N LEU A 324 4.74 -20.25 7.78
CA LEU A 324 4.03 -20.41 6.51
C LEU A 324 2.69 -21.14 6.65
N ASP A 325 2.66 -22.29 7.35
CA ASP A 325 1.42 -23.07 7.50
C ASP A 325 0.33 -22.30 8.25
N LYS A 326 0.69 -21.61 9.32
CA LYS A 326 -0.25 -20.78 10.08
C LYS A 326 -0.77 -19.61 9.24
N GLN A 327 0.16 -18.95 8.52
CA GLN A 327 -0.17 -17.80 7.66
C GLN A 327 -1.07 -18.24 6.50
N ILE A 328 -0.77 -19.34 5.82
CA ILE A 328 -1.63 -19.91 4.75
C ILE A 328 -3.01 -20.29 5.29
N ASN A 329 -3.06 -20.95 6.46
CA ASN A 329 -4.34 -21.32 7.07
C ASN A 329 -5.19 -20.10 7.41
N LEU A 330 -4.58 -19.03 7.92
CA LEU A 330 -5.28 -17.78 8.17
C LEU A 330 -5.79 -17.12 6.87
N LEU A 331 -4.97 -17.07 5.81
CA LEU A 331 -5.38 -16.52 4.51
C LEU A 331 -6.53 -17.35 3.91
N LYS A 332 -6.50 -18.66 3.99
CA LYS A 332 -7.59 -19.55 3.54
C LYS A 332 -8.85 -19.34 4.37
N LYS A 333 -8.74 -19.27 5.70
CA LYS A 333 -9.87 -18.96 6.61
C LYS A 333 -10.50 -17.62 6.26
N MET A 334 -9.68 -16.56 6.12
CA MET A 334 -10.15 -15.25 5.72
C MET A 334 -10.86 -15.28 4.36
N SER A 335 -10.30 -16.00 3.37
CA SER A 335 -10.90 -16.14 2.05
C SER A 335 -12.28 -16.82 2.13
N SER A 336 -12.40 -17.93 2.87
CA SER A 336 -13.67 -18.64 3.05
C SER A 336 -14.75 -17.77 3.72
N VAL A 337 -14.36 -16.98 4.73
CA VAL A 337 -15.28 -16.05 5.39
C VAL A 337 -15.72 -14.96 4.43
N ILE A 338 -14.78 -14.33 3.73
CA ILE A 338 -15.04 -13.19 2.82
C ILE A 338 -15.87 -13.61 1.59
N GLU A 339 -15.63 -14.79 1.04
CA GLU A 339 -16.38 -15.32 -0.10
C GLU A 339 -17.88 -15.46 0.20
N ASN A 340 -18.20 -15.88 1.41
CA ASN A 340 -19.57 -16.14 1.85
C ASN A 340 -20.19 -14.95 2.62
N LEU A 341 -19.44 -13.88 2.88
CA LEU A 341 -19.87 -12.72 3.61
C LEU A 341 -20.90 -11.92 2.80
N ARG A 342 -22.03 -11.60 3.41
CA ARG A 342 -23.03 -10.70 2.83
C ARG A 342 -23.02 -9.35 3.56
N VAL A 343 -23.15 -8.28 2.79
CA VAL A 343 -23.26 -6.92 3.34
C VAL A 343 -24.73 -6.50 3.25
N ASN A 344 -25.39 -6.37 4.40
CA ASN A 344 -26.84 -6.21 4.50
C ASN A 344 -27.56 -7.36 3.76
N LYS A 345 -28.53 -7.04 2.91
CA LYS A 345 -29.29 -7.99 2.08
C LYS A 345 -28.69 -8.22 0.68
N ARG A 346 -27.47 -7.72 0.40
CA ARG A 346 -26.85 -7.86 -0.92
C ARG A 346 -26.30 -9.27 -1.09
N CYS A 347 -26.64 -9.88 -2.22
CA CYS A 347 -26.11 -11.19 -2.62
C CYS A 347 -24.86 -11.09 -3.50
N SER A 348 -24.61 -9.91 -4.12
CA SER A 348 -23.45 -9.70 -4.99
C SER A 348 -22.21 -9.34 -4.17
N MET A 349 -21.09 -9.95 -4.53
CA MET A 349 -19.80 -9.68 -3.93
C MET A 349 -19.35 -8.24 -4.19
N LEU A 350 -18.83 -7.58 -3.16
CA LEU A 350 -18.35 -6.21 -3.21
C LEU A 350 -16.87 -6.13 -3.63
N PRO A 351 -16.41 -4.95 -4.12
CA PRO A 351 -15.03 -4.78 -4.57
C PRO A 351 -13.97 -5.18 -3.55
N PHE A 352 -14.17 -4.86 -2.26
CA PHE A 352 -13.21 -5.23 -1.22
C PHE A 352 -13.09 -6.75 -1.03
N GLN A 353 -14.18 -7.50 -1.19
CA GLN A 353 -14.19 -8.95 -1.11
C GLN A 353 -13.34 -9.55 -2.25
N HIS A 354 -13.58 -9.10 -3.49
CA HIS A 354 -12.75 -9.50 -4.64
C HIS A 354 -11.27 -9.17 -4.42
N GLY A 355 -10.96 -7.98 -3.91
CA GLY A 355 -9.59 -7.57 -3.64
C GLY A 355 -8.88 -8.46 -2.61
N ILE A 356 -9.57 -8.83 -1.52
CA ILE A 356 -9.04 -9.73 -0.50
C ILE A 356 -8.77 -11.12 -1.10
N LEU A 357 -9.74 -11.69 -1.83
CA LEU A 357 -9.61 -13.02 -2.42
C LEU A 357 -8.45 -13.09 -3.43
N ILE A 358 -8.35 -12.10 -4.32
CA ILE A 358 -7.24 -12.01 -5.29
C ILE A 358 -5.90 -11.89 -4.57
N SER A 359 -5.79 -10.99 -3.58
CA SER A 359 -4.53 -10.75 -2.86
C SER A 359 -4.07 -11.97 -2.06
N ASN A 360 -5.00 -12.66 -1.39
CA ASN A 360 -4.71 -13.89 -0.66
C ASN A 360 -4.22 -15.00 -1.60
N ALA A 361 -4.92 -15.20 -2.72
CA ALA A 361 -4.54 -16.18 -3.73
C ALA A 361 -3.20 -15.84 -4.39
N SER A 362 -2.95 -14.55 -4.67
CA SER A 362 -1.65 -14.07 -5.17
C SER A 362 -0.53 -14.38 -4.19
N LEU A 363 -0.71 -14.05 -2.91
CA LEU A 363 0.32 -14.23 -1.89
C LEU A 363 0.69 -15.71 -1.71
N ILE A 364 -0.33 -16.60 -1.65
CA ILE A 364 -0.15 -18.04 -1.53
C ILE A 364 0.60 -18.61 -2.75
N GLN A 365 0.33 -18.13 -3.96
CA GLN A 365 0.94 -18.65 -5.18
C GLN A 365 2.28 -18.00 -5.53
N LEU A 366 2.50 -16.73 -5.16
CA LEU A 366 3.72 -16.00 -5.46
C LEU A 366 4.94 -16.61 -4.74
N LEU A 367 4.78 -17.03 -3.48
CA LEU A 367 5.90 -17.56 -2.70
C LEU A 367 6.54 -18.80 -3.34
N PRO A 368 5.79 -19.90 -3.63
CA PRO A 368 6.39 -21.06 -4.29
C PRO A 368 6.90 -20.74 -5.70
N TYR A 369 6.23 -19.85 -6.43
CA TYR A 369 6.71 -19.38 -7.73
C TYR A 369 8.09 -18.73 -7.65
N LEU A 370 8.33 -17.88 -6.67
CA LEU A 370 9.62 -17.24 -6.45
C LEU A 370 10.69 -18.22 -5.95
N GLN A 371 10.31 -19.19 -5.11
CA GLN A 371 11.22 -20.22 -4.62
C GLN A 371 11.79 -21.07 -5.76
N VAL A 372 10.97 -21.47 -6.71
CA VAL A 372 11.44 -22.23 -7.89
C VAL A 372 12.37 -21.38 -8.76
N LYS A 373 12.11 -20.06 -8.89
CA LYS A 373 12.87 -19.20 -9.81
C LYS A 373 14.22 -18.73 -9.30
N ILE A 374 14.27 -18.37 -8.02
CA ILE A 374 15.43 -17.64 -7.48
C ILE A 374 16.37 -18.58 -6.77
N PHE A 375 15.87 -19.70 -6.26
CA PHE A 375 16.59 -20.53 -5.30
C PHE A 375 16.54 -21.99 -5.70
N GLN A 376 17.18 -22.35 -6.83
CA GLN A 376 17.33 -23.75 -7.22
C GLN A 376 18.07 -24.60 -6.18
N GLU A 377 18.77 -24.01 -5.18
CA GLU A 377 19.61 -24.77 -4.23
C GLU A 377 19.63 -24.28 -2.76
N SER A 378 18.81 -23.32 -2.31
CA SER A 378 18.85 -22.91 -0.89
C SER A 378 17.50 -22.56 -0.30
N ILE A 379 17.24 -23.05 0.92
CA ILE A 379 16.09 -22.69 1.76
C ILE A 379 16.31 -21.24 2.24
N ILE A 380 16.01 -20.26 1.39
CA ILE A 380 15.98 -18.87 1.82
C ILE A 380 14.51 -18.51 2.09
N THR A 381 14.24 -18.19 3.33
CA THR A 381 12.92 -17.70 3.73
C THR A 381 12.66 -16.37 3.02
N ILE A 382 11.75 -16.39 2.04
CA ILE A 382 11.35 -15.21 1.30
C ILE A 382 10.42 -14.40 2.18
N TYR A 383 10.88 -13.24 2.62
CA TYR A 383 10.04 -12.28 3.34
C TYR A 383 9.38 -11.34 2.33
N LEU A 384 8.11 -11.61 2.03
CA LEU A 384 7.34 -10.73 1.17
C LEU A 384 6.95 -9.46 1.92
N LEU A 385 7.74 -8.43 1.72
CA LEU A 385 7.46 -7.08 2.20
C LEU A 385 6.61 -6.34 1.16
N ILE A 386 5.31 -6.59 1.13
CA ILE A 386 4.41 -5.85 0.26
C ILE A 386 4.07 -4.53 0.95
N LYS A 387 5.01 -3.59 0.95
CA LYS A 387 4.72 -2.20 1.32
C LYS A 387 4.27 -1.44 0.09
N LEU A 388 3.07 -0.93 0.16
CA LEU A 388 2.45 -0.13 -0.90
C LEU A 388 2.62 1.37 -0.72
N TYR A 389 3.29 1.82 0.35
CA TYR A 389 3.52 3.23 0.66
C TYR A 389 4.97 3.53 1.05
#